data_47473a63cf9ccfeab516c236c91df687
#
_entry.id   47473a63cf9ccfeab516c236c91df687
#
_cell.length_a   1.000
_cell.length_b   1.000
_cell.length_c   1.000
_cell.angle_alpha   90.00
_cell.angle_beta   90.00
_cell.angle_gamma   90.00
#
_symmetry.space_group_name_H-M   'P 1'
#
loop_
_entity.id
_entity.type
_entity.pdbx_description
1 polymer ?
#
loop_
_entity_poly.entity_id
_entity_poly.type
_entity_poly.pdbx_seq_one_letter_code
_entity_poly.pdbx_strand_id
1 'polypeptide(L)'
;MEFTVEQIAFMLNGEVQGDKSLKVSQLAKIEEGTEGTISFLANLKYEQYLYTTKASAVIVDKSFEPKKAYSPTLILVENAYTAFTT
;
A
#
# COMPACT_ATOMS: atom_id res chain seq x y z
N MET A 1 -17.72 1.89 3.32
CA MET A 1 -17.03 2.10 4.60
C MET A 1 -15.59 2.53 4.33
N GLU A 2 -15.14 3.55 5.02
CA GLU A 2 -13.78 4.07 4.83
C GLU A 2 -12.91 3.79 6.04
N PHE A 3 -11.64 3.56 5.79
CA PHE A 3 -10.62 3.45 6.84
C PHE A 3 -9.51 4.44 6.54
N THR A 4 -8.88 4.96 7.59
CA THR A 4 -7.67 5.72 7.39
C THR A 4 -6.51 4.76 7.17
N VAL A 5 -5.48 5.24 6.48
CA VAL A 5 -4.26 4.46 6.28
C VAL A 5 -3.66 4.05 7.63
N GLU A 6 -3.73 4.96 8.63
CA GLU A 6 -3.23 4.66 9.97
C GLU A 6 -3.98 3.50 10.62
N GLN A 7 -5.31 3.44 10.45
CA GLN A 7 -6.10 2.34 11.00
C GLN A 7 -5.71 1.01 10.37
N ILE A 8 -5.50 1.00 9.06
CA ILE A 8 -5.10 -0.22 8.36
C ILE A 8 -3.71 -0.66 8.79
N ALA A 9 -2.78 0.28 8.90
CA ALA A 9 -1.43 -0.03 9.36
C ALA A 9 -1.46 -0.64 10.76
N PHE A 10 -2.29 -0.09 11.65
CA PHE A 10 -2.43 -0.64 12.99
C PHE A 10 -2.93 -2.08 12.96
N MET A 11 -3.95 -2.37 12.13
CA MET A 11 -4.50 -3.72 12.03
C MET A 11 -3.48 -4.72 11.51
N LEU A 12 -2.57 -4.27 10.64
CA LEU A 12 -1.56 -5.14 10.03
C LEU A 12 -0.23 -5.10 10.77
N ASN A 13 -0.18 -4.38 11.89
CA ASN A 13 1.05 -4.20 12.66
C ASN A 13 2.17 -3.61 11.77
N GLY A 14 1.80 -2.67 10.93
CA GLY A 14 2.70 -2.03 9.99
C GLY A 14 3.00 -0.58 10.34
N GLU A 15 3.86 0.04 9.54
CA GLU A 15 4.23 1.44 9.71
C GLU A 15 3.80 2.23 8.48
N VAL A 16 3.35 3.47 8.69
CA VAL A 16 2.95 4.36 7.60
C VAL A 16 4.14 5.22 7.19
N GLN A 17 4.37 5.27 5.89
CA GLN A 17 5.36 6.17 5.32
C GLN A 17 4.63 7.08 4.35
N GLY A 18 4.27 8.27 4.82
CA GLY A 18 3.49 9.24 4.07
C GLY A 18 2.35 9.78 4.89
N ASP A 19 1.20 10.03 4.25
CA ASP A 19 0.05 10.65 4.89
C ASP A 19 -0.83 9.64 5.62
N LYS A 20 -0.78 9.68 6.95
CA LYS A 20 -1.53 8.78 7.82
C LYS A 20 -3.04 9.02 7.77
N SER A 21 -3.45 10.21 7.39
CA SER A 21 -4.86 10.59 7.43
C SER A 21 -5.62 10.28 6.15
N LEU A 22 -4.94 9.79 5.13
CA LEU A 22 -5.61 9.38 3.90
C LEU A 22 -6.67 8.34 4.18
N LYS A 23 -7.78 8.45 3.48
CA LYS A 23 -8.88 7.51 3.62
C LYS A 23 -8.96 6.60 2.40
N VAL A 24 -9.15 5.33 2.64
CA VAL A 24 -9.33 4.35 1.58
C VAL A 24 -10.58 3.54 1.84
N SER A 25 -11.28 3.15 0.79
CA SER A 25 -12.55 2.43 0.91
C SER A 25 -12.59 1.14 0.12
N GLN A 26 -11.63 0.93 -0.76
CA GLN A 26 -11.63 -0.23 -1.65
C GLN A 26 -10.24 -0.80 -1.81
N LEU A 27 -10.19 -2.13 -1.96
CA LEU A 27 -8.97 -2.84 -2.33
C LEU A 27 -8.92 -2.94 -3.85
N ALA A 28 -7.78 -2.71 -4.44
CA ALA A 28 -7.62 -2.81 -5.89
C ALA A 28 -6.27 -3.42 -6.24
N LYS A 29 -6.17 -3.97 -7.44
CA LYS A 29 -4.88 -4.40 -7.96
C LYS A 29 -4.02 -3.16 -8.17
N ILE A 30 -2.70 -3.29 -7.97
CA ILE A 30 -1.81 -2.14 -8.04
C ILE A 30 -1.87 -1.44 -9.41
N GLU A 31 -2.02 -2.21 -10.47
CA GLU A 31 -2.11 -1.62 -11.81
C GLU A 31 -3.47 -0.98 -12.12
N GLU A 32 -4.47 -1.25 -11.29
CA GLU A 32 -5.83 -0.72 -11.46
C GLU A 32 -6.21 0.28 -10.37
N GLY A 33 -5.28 0.63 -9.50
CA GLY A 33 -5.56 1.50 -8.37
C GLY A 33 -5.95 2.91 -8.80
N THR A 34 -6.87 3.51 -8.04
CA THR A 34 -7.31 4.88 -8.21
C THR A 34 -7.37 5.56 -6.85
N GLU A 35 -7.71 6.87 -6.84
CA GLU A 35 -7.85 7.58 -5.59
C GLU A 35 -8.89 6.88 -4.70
N GLY A 36 -8.56 6.70 -3.45
CA GLY A 36 -9.43 6.02 -2.50
C GLY A 36 -9.22 4.51 -2.42
N THR A 37 -8.28 3.96 -3.19
CA THR A 37 -7.99 2.52 -3.13
C THR A 37 -6.69 2.26 -2.41
N ILE A 38 -6.59 1.03 -1.87
CA ILE A 38 -5.36 0.52 -1.28
C ILE A 38 -4.98 -0.74 -2.05
N SER A 39 -3.70 -0.89 -2.31
CA SER A 39 -3.18 -2.02 -3.08
C SER A 39 -2.05 -2.71 -2.32
N PHE A 40 -1.70 -3.92 -2.74
CA PHE A 40 -0.58 -4.68 -2.18
C PHE A 40 0.51 -4.85 -3.23
N LEU A 41 1.76 -4.71 -2.81
CA LEU A 41 2.90 -5.10 -3.64
C LEU A 41 3.57 -6.28 -2.96
N ALA A 42 2.98 -7.47 -3.12
CA ALA A 42 3.48 -8.68 -2.49
C ALA A 42 4.49 -9.43 -3.37
N ASN A 43 4.49 -9.15 -4.67
CA ASN A 43 5.38 -9.79 -5.62
C ASN A 43 6.16 -8.72 -6.38
N LEU A 44 7.47 -8.69 -6.21
CA LEU A 44 8.32 -7.67 -6.80
C LEU A 44 8.30 -7.66 -8.33
N LYS A 45 7.78 -8.72 -8.94
CA LYS A 45 7.51 -8.74 -10.37
C LYS A 45 6.64 -7.56 -10.81
N TYR A 46 5.81 -7.05 -9.91
CA TYR A 46 4.90 -5.94 -10.20
C TYR A 46 5.40 -4.62 -9.67
N GLU A 47 6.66 -4.55 -9.26
CA GLU A 47 7.23 -3.32 -8.70
C GLU A 47 7.05 -2.11 -9.62
N GLN A 48 7.14 -2.30 -10.92
CA GLN A 48 7.01 -1.20 -11.87
C GLN A 48 5.69 -0.45 -11.73
N TYR A 49 4.64 -1.13 -11.31
CA TYR A 49 3.33 -0.50 -11.17
C TYR A 49 3.26 0.44 -9.97
N LEU A 50 4.14 0.29 -9.00
CA LEU A 50 4.21 1.22 -7.87
C LEU A 50 4.48 2.65 -8.35
N TYR A 51 5.27 2.78 -9.39
CA TYR A 51 5.72 4.09 -9.89
C TYR A 51 4.69 4.78 -10.77
N THR A 52 3.65 4.08 -11.17
CA THR A 52 2.62 4.62 -12.05
C THR A 52 1.22 4.53 -11.46
N THR A 53 1.04 3.75 -10.38
CA THR A 53 -0.29 3.53 -9.82
C THR A 53 -0.89 4.83 -9.29
N LYS A 54 -2.20 4.94 -9.37
CA LYS A 54 -2.95 6.06 -8.80
C LYS A 54 -3.64 5.66 -7.49
N ALA A 55 -3.34 4.48 -6.96
CA ALA A 55 -3.84 4.07 -5.66
C ALA A 55 -3.39 5.07 -4.60
N SER A 56 -4.24 5.30 -3.59
CA SER A 56 -3.88 6.21 -2.51
C SER A 56 -2.81 5.63 -1.60
N ALA A 57 -2.81 4.32 -1.40
CA ALA A 57 -1.85 3.66 -0.53
C ALA A 57 -1.48 2.29 -1.10
N VAL A 58 -0.25 1.85 -0.80
CA VAL A 58 0.23 0.52 -1.21
C VAL A 58 0.91 -0.12 -0.01
N ILE A 59 0.58 -1.38 0.24
CA ILE A 59 1.18 -2.17 1.31
C ILE A 59 2.39 -2.91 0.74
N VAL A 60 3.56 -2.71 1.34
CA VAL A 60 4.81 -3.30 0.87
C VAL A 60 5.56 -3.93 2.04
N ASP A 61 6.51 -4.82 1.75
CA ASP A 61 7.40 -5.36 2.77
C ASP A 61 8.31 -4.28 3.34
N LYS A 62 8.65 -4.39 4.62
CA LYS A 62 9.60 -3.47 5.25
C LYS A 62 10.95 -3.46 4.56
N SER A 63 11.34 -4.58 3.97
CA SER A 63 12.62 -4.72 3.30
C SER A 63 12.62 -4.12 1.90
N PHE A 64 11.46 -3.73 1.39
CA PHE A 64 11.37 -3.17 0.04
C PHE A 64 11.94 -1.75 0.01
N GLU A 65 12.79 -1.49 -0.98
CA GLU A 65 13.38 -0.16 -1.18
C GLU A 65 12.99 0.32 -2.58
N PRO A 66 12.17 1.38 -2.68
CA PRO A 66 11.82 1.93 -4.00
C PRO A 66 13.04 2.46 -4.72
N LYS A 67 13.09 2.25 -6.02
CA LYS A 67 14.20 2.70 -6.86
C LYS A 67 13.91 4.00 -7.59
N LYS A 68 12.67 4.43 -7.57
CA LYS A 68 12.21 5.64 -8.26
C LYS A 68 11.21 6.37 -7.39
N ALA A 69 10.87 7.59 -7.77
CA ALA A 69 9.82 8.34 -7.08
C ALA A 69 8.47 7.65 -7.26
N TYR A 70 7.63 7.73 -6.23
CA TYR A 70 6.29 7.14 -6.24
C TYR A 70 5.32 8.11 -5.59
N SER A 71 4.02 7.98 -5.94
CA SER A 71 2.98 8.87 -5.42
C SER A 71 2.26 8.37 -4.19
N PRO A 72 1.97 7.05 -4.05
CA PRO A 72 1.12 6.59 -2.95
C PRO A 72 1.82 6.65 -1.60
N THR A 73 1.01 6.68 -0.54
CA THR A 73 1.51 6.45 0.81
C THR A 73 1.81 4.95 0.95
N LEU A 74 2.90 4.62 1.60
CA LEU A 74 3.27 3.22 1.80
C LEU A 74 2.93 2.77 3.21
N ILE A 75 2.45 1.54 3.33
CA ILE A 75 2.30 0.85 4.60
C ILE A 75 3.33 -0.27 4.60
N LEU A 76 4.30 -0.19 5.52
CA LEU A 76 5.40 -1.15 5.59
C LEU A 76 5.02 -2.26 6.57
N VAL A 77 5.00 -3.50 6.09
CA VAL A 77 4.65 -4.66 6.90
C VAL A 77 5.77 -5.69 6.83
N GLU A 78 5.74 -6.63 7.77
CA GLU A 78 6.75 -7.68 7.83
C GLU A 78 6.74 -8.53 6.55
N ASN A 79 5.55 -8.85 6.06
CA ASN A 79 5.38 -9.65 4.84
C ASN A 79 4.07 -9.27 4.18
N ALA A 80 4.15 -8.62 3.01
CA ALA A 80 2.97 -8.13 2.31
C ALA A 80 2.04 -9.26 1.86
N TYR A 81 2.60 -10.42 1.47
CA TYR A 81 1.78 -11.55 1.07
C TYR A 81 0.95 -12.07 2.25
N THR A 82 1.58 -12.20 3.42
CA THR A 82 0.89 -12.64 4.63
C THR A 82 -0.18 -11.63 5.04
N ALA A 83 0.13 -10.34 4.94
CA ALA A 83 -0.84 -9.29 5.25
C ALA A 83 -2.05 -9.36 4.32
N PHE A 84 -1.83 -9.68 3.05
CA PHE A 84 -2.90 -9.81 2.07
C PHE A 84 -3.86 -10.95 2.43
N THR A 85 -3.36 -12.01 3.04
CA THR A 85 -4.17 -13.20 3.37
C THR A 85 -4.80 -13.12 4.76
N THR A 86 -4.54 -12.08 5.51
CA THR A 86 -5.08 -11.93 6.88
C THR A 86 -6.53 -11.48 6.92
#